data_b0635e364449633fd52c1d4b2f60f828
#
_entry.id   b0635e364449633fd52c1d4b2f60f828
#
_cell.length_a   1.000
_cell.length_b   1.000
_cell.length_c   1.000
_cell.angle_alpha   90.00
_cell.angle_beta   90.00
_cell.angle_gamma   90.00
#
_symmetry.space_group_name_H-M   'P 1'
#
loop_
_entity.id
_entity.type
_entity.pdbx_description
1 polymer ?
#
loop_
_entity_poly.entity_id
_entity_poly.type
_entity_poly.pdbx_seq_one_letter_code
_entity_poly.pdbx_strand_id
1 'polypeptide(L)'
;MSGILDLLGSNLGKSIISGVSGSAGTDESKTSAALTMALPVLMTAMKRNAATPKGAEGLMGALNGKHDGSILDNLGGLFGGGVDDNVKQEGDKILSHVLGDKQSGVEKIISEKSGLDAASIANILKISAPILMGVVGRQSKQDNMNSSGDLSGMLGNFIGGNDMKEEQNFLEKILDAGGDGSVVDDVASM
;
A
#
# COMPACT_ATOMS: atom_id res chain seq x y z
N MET A 1 -18.29 0.31 5.42
CA MET A 1 -16.90 0.13 5.93
C MET A 1 -16.09 1.32 5.47
N SER A 2 -15.29 1.87 6.35
CA SER A 2 -14.42 3.01 6.02
C SER A 2 -13.34 2.57 5.02
N GLY A 3 -13.14 3.36 3.98
CA GLY A 3 -12.11 3.11 2.99
C GLY A 3 -10.69 3.32 3.55
N ILE A 4 -9.67 3.00 2.75
CA ILE A 4 -8.27 3.17 3.15
C ILE A 4 -7.93 4.65 3.44
N LEU A 5 -8.59 5.60 2.80
CA LEU A 5 -8.41 7.03 3.05
C LEU A 5 -9.02 7.47 4.39
N ASP A 6 -10.16 6.88 4.78
CA ASP A 6 -10.74 7.12 6.11
C ASP A 6 -9.82 6.58 7.22
N LEU A 7 -9.14 5.46 6.94
CA LEU A 7 -8.13 4.93 7.85
C LEU A 7 -7.01 5.97 8.08
N LEU A 8 -6.50 6.62 7.03
CA LEU A 8 -5.47 7.66 7.16
C LEU A 8 -5.95 8.87 7.99
N GLY A 9 -7.23 9.22 7.91
CA GLY A 9 -7.85 10.28 8.72
C GLY A 9 -8.07 9.92 10.19
N SER A 10 -8.03 8.63 10.53
CA SER A 10 -8.23 8.13 11.89
C SER A 10 -7.04 8.38 12.82
N ASN A 11 -7.22 8.18 14.12
CA ASN A 11 -6.12 8.25 15.09
C ASN A 11 -5.02 7.22 14.77
N LEU A 12 -5.39 6.02 14.31
CA LEU A 12 -4.45 5.00 13.86
C LEU A 12 -3.66 5.48 12.65
N GLY A 13 -4.32 6.07 11.66
CA GLY A 13 -3.67 6.63 10.48
C GLY A 13 -2.69 7.74 10.82
N LYS A 14 -3.05 8.65 11.73
CA LYS A 14 -2.14 9.71 12.21
C LYS A 14 -0.91 9.13 12.90
N SER A 15 -1.05 8.10 13.73
CA SER A 15 0.09 7.41 14.36
C SER A 15 0.99 6.73 13.31
N ILE A 16 0.40 6.15 12.27
CA ILE A 16 1.16 5.55 11.15
C ILE A 16 1.92 6.64 10.39
N ILE A 17 1.28 7.74 10.01
CA ILE A 17 1.90 8.85 9.29
C ILE A 17 3.09 9.40 10.09
N SER A 18 2.88 9.70 11.38
CA SER A 18 3.94 10.24 12.25
C SER A 18 5.10 9.25 12.43
N GLY A 19 4.80 7.97 12.63
CA GLY A 19 5.82 6.94 12.77
C GLY A 19 6.61 6.70 11.48
N VAL A 20 5.93 6.67 10.34
CA VAL A 20 6.57 6.50 9.02
C VAL A 20 7.43 7.72 8.68
N SER A 21 6.92 8.95 8.88
CA SER A 21 7.67 10.17 8.61
C SER A 21 8.93 10.27 9.46
N GLY A 22 8.82 9.99 10.77
CA GLY A 22 9.96 9.96 11.67
C GLY A 22 11.01 8.91 11.27
N SER A 23 10.58 7.72 10.88
CA SER A 23 11.47 6.63 10.47
C SER A 23 12.09 6.82 9.09
N ALA A 24 11.40 7.49 8.18
CA ALA A 24 11.91 7.82 6.85
C ALA A 24 12.70 9.15 6.82
N GLY A 25 12.67 9.93 7.92
CA GLY A 25 13.32 11.24 8.00
C GLY A 25 12.67 12.28 7.09
N THR A 26 11.35 12.23 6.93
CA THR A 26 10.58 13.07 6.00
C THR A 26 9.54 13.93 6.74
N ASP A 27 9.08 14.99 6.08
CA ASP A 27 7.99 15.82 6.60
C ASP A 27 6.66 15.05 6.66
N GLU A 28 5.90 15.21 7.76
CA GLU A 28 4.62 14.52 7.97
C GLU A 28 3.58 14.84 6.88
N SER A 29 3.52 16.09 6.43
CA SER A 29 2.55 16.50 5.41
C SER A 29 2.87 15.84 4.06
N LYS A 30 4.16 15.83 3.67
CA LYS A 30 4.61 15.15 2.45
C LYS A 30 4.47 13.64 2.55
N THR A 31 4.74 13.05 3.72
CA THR A 31 4.53 11.62 3.99
C THR A 31 3.05 11.27 3.89
N SER A 32 2.17 12.09 4.47
CA SER A 32 0.72 11.91 4.36
C SER A 32 0.26 11.95 2.91
N ALA A 33 0.75 12.92 2.12
CA ALA A 33 0.45 13.01 0.69
C ALA A 33 0.94 11.77 -0.08
N ALA A 34 2.16 11.30 0.21
CA ALA A 34 2.71 10.09 -0.40
C ALA A 34 1.88 8.86 -0.05
N LEU A 35 1.48 8.67 1.22
CA LEU A 35 0.66 7.55 1.66
C LEU A 35 -0.76 7.59 1.08
N THR A 36 -1.35 8.78 0.94
CA THR A 36 -2.67 8.97 0.32
C THR A 36 -2.68 8.46 -1.13
N MET A 37 -1.57 8.60 -1.85
CA MET A 37 -1.42 8.07 -3.20
C MET A 37 -0.99 6.59 -3.20
N ALA A 38 -0.05 6.22 -2.33
CA ALA A 38 0.56 4.90 -2.32
C ALA A 38 -0.40 3.79 -1.89
N LEU A 39 -1.18 4.02 -0.81
CA LEU A 39 -2.01 2.96 -0.24
C LEU A 39 -3.10 2.46 -1.22
N PRO A 40 -3.85 3.33 -1.93
CA PRO A 40 -4.78 2.86 -2.95
C PRO A 40 -4.09 2.11 -4.10
N VAL A 41 -2.89 2.55 -4.52
CA VAL A 41 -2.10 1.84 -5.56
C VAL A 41 -1.74 0.44 -5.11
N LEU A 42 -1.21 0.30 -3.88
CA LEU A 42 -0.85 -1.00 -3.30
C LEU A 42 -2.07 -1.91 -3.17
N MET A 43 -3.21 -1.38 -2.70
CA MET A 43 -4.46 -2.13 -2.60
C MET A 43 -4.96 -2.61 -3.97
N THR A 44 -4.88 -1.76 -5.00
CA THR A 44 -5.25 -2.13 -6.37
C THR A 44 -4.34 -3.24 -6.91
N ALA A 45 -3.04 -3.13 -6.65
CA ALA A 45 -2.08 -4.15 -7.04
C ALA A 45 -2.31 -5.48 -6.28
N MET A 46 -2.62 -5.44 -4.98
CA MET A 46 -3.03 -6.61 -4.20
C MET A 46 -4.30 -7.27 -4.77
N LYS A 47 -5.31 -6.46 -5.13
CA LYS A 47 -6.54 -6.95 -5.76
C LYS A 47 -6.26 -7.66 -7.08
N ARG A 48 -5.38 -7.09 -7.92
CA ARG A 48 -4.94 -7.73 -9.18
C ARG A 48 -4.23 -9.07 -8.91
N ASN A 49 -3.36 -9.12 -7.92
CA ASN A 49 -2.71 -10.36 -7.48
C ASN A 49 -3.73 -11.39 -7.00
N ALA A 50 -4.69 -10.98 -6.17
CA ALA A 50 -5.75 -11.86 -5.66
C ALA A 50 -6.70 -12.38 -6.76
N ALA A 51 -6.73 -11.78 -7.94
CA ALA A 51 -7.49 -12.26 -9.08
C ALA A 51 -6.90 -13.54 -9.71
N THR A 52 -5.65 -13.87 -9.41
CA THR A 52 -5.03 -15.13 -9.86
C THR A 52 -5.02 -16.16 -8.73
N PRO A 53 -5.25 -17.47 -9.01
CA PRO A 53 -5.27 -18.49 -7.96
C PRO A 53 -3.99 -18.52 -7.12
N LYS A 54 -2.83 -18.46 -7.76
CA LYS A 54 -1.52 -18.47 -7.08
C LYS A 54 -1.29 -17.20 -6.25
N GLY A 55 -1.68 -16.04 -6.77
CA GLY A 55 -1.57 -14.77 -6.06
C GLY A 55 -2.51 -14.70 -4.86
N ALA A 56 -3.74 -15.17 -5.01
CA ALA A 56 -4.70 -15.24 -3.92
C ALA A 56 -4.23 -16.18 -2.80
N GLU A 57 -3.73 -17.38 -3.14
CA GLU A 57 -3.18 -18.34 -2.17
C GLU A 57 -1.98 -17.74 -1.41
N GLY A 58 -1.04 -17.11 -2.13
CA GLY A 58 0.11 -16.46 -1.53
C GLY A 58 -0.27 -15.31 -0.59
N LEU A 59 -1.21 -14.47 -1.03
CA LEU A 59 -1.69 -13.33 -0.23
C LEU A 59 -2.45 -13.80 1.01
N MET A 60 -3.35 -14.77 0.89
CA MET A 60 -4.06 -15.36 2.03
C MET A 60 -3.11 -16.03 3.01
N GLY A 61 -2.11 -16.76 2.52
CA GLY A 61 -1.07 -17.37 3.35
C GLY A 61 -0.29 -16.33 4.16
N ALA A 62 0.05 -15.20 3.54
CA ALA A 62 0.72 -14.09 4.20
C ALA A 62 -0.16 -13.41 5.27
N LEU A 63 -1.46 -13.18 4.96
CA LEU A 63 -2.42 -12.56 5.88
C LEU A 63 -2.76 -13.45 7.08
N ASN A 64 -2.86 -14.76 6.88
CA ASN A 64 -3.15 -15.71 7.96
C ASN A 64 -1.90 -16.03 8.81
N GLY A 65 -0.72 -15.79 8.29
CA GLY A 65 0.56 -16.03 8.96
C GLY A 65 1.12 -14.78 9.62
N LYS A 66 2.09 -14.18 8.96
CA LYS A 66 2.90 -13.06 9.51
C LYS A 66 2.17 -11.73 9.59
N HIS A 67 1.17 -11.51 8.74
CA HIS A 67 0.48 -10.21 8.60
C HIS A 67 -0.96 -10.28 9.12
N ASP A 68 -1.15 -10.93 10.22
CA ASP A 68 -2.44 -11.19 10.85
C ASP A 68 -3.07 -9.99 11.59
N GLY A 69 -2.43 -8.84 11.53
CA GLY A 69 -2.84 -7.59 12.18
C GLY A 69 -2.14 -7.29 13.50
N SER A 70 -1.34 -8.22 14.03
CA SER A 70 -0.62 -8.03 15.31
C SER A 70 0.36 -6.85 15.30
N ILE A 71 0.91 -6.49 14.14
CA ILE A 71 1.78 -5.32 13.96
C ILE A 71 1.10 -4.02 14.39
N LEU A 72 -0.22 -3.92 14.23
CA LEU A 72 -1.01 -2.73 14.59
C LEU A 72 -1.18 -2.55 16.09
N ASP A 73 -1.02 -3.62 16.87
CA ASP A 73 -1.13 -3.56 18.33
C ASP A 73 0.16 -3.04 18.98
N ASN A 74 1.26 -3.02 18.23
CA ASN A 74 2.58 -2.61 18.73
C ASN A 74 3.25 -1.53 17.85
N LEU A 75 2.48 -0.59 17.31
CA LEU A 75 3.04 0.53 16.52
C LEU A 75 4.01 1.37 17.34
N GLY A 76 3.77 1.53 18.65
CA GLY A 76 4.70 2.22 19.56
C GLY A 76 6.06 1.53 19.63
N GLY A 77 6.10 0.21 19.70
CA GLY A 77 7.33 -0.57 19.64
C GLY A 77 7.99 -0.55 18.25
N LEU A 78 7.18 -0.56 17.20
CA LEU A 78 7.66 -0.51 15.82
C LEU A 78 8.42 0.80 15.52
N PHE A 79 7.93 1.92 16.02
CA PHE A 79 8.48 3.25 15.72
C PHE A 79 9.38 3.81 16.84
N GLY A 80 9.29 3.27 18.07
CA GLY A 80 9.91 3.84 19.27
C GLY A 80 11.45 3.82 19.30
N GLY A 81 12.08 2.99 18.49
CA GLY A 81 13.55 2.90 18.34
C GLY A 81 14.04 3.04 16.90
N GLY A 82 13.18 3.47 15.99
CA GLY A 82 13.38 3.35 14.55
C GLY A 82 12.91 1.99 14.03
N VAL A 83 12.43 1.97 12.79
CA VAL A 83 11.94 0.73 12.19
C VAL A 83 13.08 -0.23 11.92
N ASP A 84 12.96 -1.45 12.45
CA ASP A 84 13.93 -2.52 12.31
C ASP A 84 14.17 -2.85 10.82
N ASP A 85 15.41 -3.17 10.46
CA ASP A 85 15.75 -3.53 9.09
C ASP A 85 15.03 -4.80 8.60
N ASN A 86 14.65 -5.70 9.50
CA ASN A 86 13.83 -6.86 9.15
C ASN A 86 12.45 -6.43 8.64
N VAL A 87 11.84 -5.41 9.23
CA VAL A 87 10.54 -4.87 8.80
C VAL A 87 10.66 -4.23 7.41
N LYS A 88 11.74 -3.48 7.16
CA LYS A 88 12.01 -2.89 5.85
C LYS A 88 12.28 -3.95 4.78
N GLN A 89 13.01 -5.02 5.12
CA GLN A 89 13.24 -6.16 4.22
C GLN A 89 11.94 -6.92 3.92
N GLU A 90 11.09 -7.10 4.91
CA GLU A 90 9.75 -7.67 4.72
C GLU A 90 8.91 -6.78 3.79
N GLY A 91 8.92 -5.48 4.01
CA GLY A 91 8.26 -4.51 3.14
C GLY A 91 8.75 -4.56 1.70
N ASP A 92 10.05 -4.68 1.49
CA ASP A 92 10.66 -4.82 0.16
C ASP A 92 10.16 -6.09 -0.56
N LYS A 93 10.07 -7.21 0.15
CA LYS A 93 9.51 -8.47 -0.38
C LYS A 93 8.03 -8.32 -0.73
N ILE A 94 7.24 -7.66 0.12
CA ILE A 94 5.83 -7.39 -0.15
C ILE A 94 5.69 -6.55 -1.42
N LEU A 95 6.45 -5.45 -1.52
CA LEU A 95 6.42 -4.56 -2.68
C LEU A 95 6.82 -5.28 -3.97
N SER A 96 7.89 -6.07 -3.93
CA SER A 96 8.35 -6.86 -5.07
C SER A 96 7.29 -7.90 -5.50
N HIS A 97 6.56 -8.48 -4.56
CA HIS A 97 5.50 -9.44 -4.85
C HIS A 97 4.24 -8.78 -5.40
N VAL A 98 3.87 -7.61 -4.85
CA VAL A 98 2.64 -6.90 -5.19
C VAL A 98 2.80 -6.05 -6.45
N LEU A 99 3.88 -5.30 -6.57
CA LEU A 99 4.16 -4.39 -7.69
C LEU A 99 5.06 -5.00 -8.78
N GLY A 100 5.95 -5.91 -8.41
CA GLY A 100 6.92 -6.50 -9.35
C GLY A 100 7.76 -5.42 -10.05
N ASP A 101 7.86 -5.52 -11.36
CA ASP A 101 8.65 -4.60 -12.20
C ASP A 101 8.10 -3.16 -12.22
N LYS A 102 6.87 -2.97 -11.74
CA LYS A 102 6.19 -1.66 -11.71
C LYS A 102 6.56 -0.79 -10.51
N GLN A 103 7.28 -1.35 -9.53
CA GLN A 103 7.63 -0.67 -8.29
C GLN A 103 8.36 0.66 -8.55
N SER A 104 9.37 0.67 -9.40
CA SER A 104 10.14 1.88 -9.71
C SER A 104 9.32 2.98 -10.40
N GLY A 105 8.38 2.60 -11.26
CA GLY A 105 7.44 3.53 -11.89
C GLY A 105 6.49 4.17 -10.89
N VAL A 106 5.93 3.36 -9.99
CA VAL A 106 5.06 3.83 -8.89
C VAL A 106 5.82 4.79 -7.98
N GLU A 107 7.04 4.43 -7.55
CA GLU A 107 7.90 5.26 -6.71
C GLU A 107 8.19 6.62 -7.36
N LYS A 108 8.51 6.63 -8.66
CA LYS A 108 8.77 7.85 -9.44
C LYS A 108 7.54 8.78 -9.47
N ILE A 109 6.37 8.24 -9.79
CA ILE A 109 5.14 9.05 -9.87
C ILE A 109 4.77 9.64 -8.52
N ILE A 110 4.86 8.86 -7.44
CA ILE A 110 4.60 9.35 -6.09
C ILE A 110 5.64 10.40 -5.68
N SER A 111 6.92 10.21 -6.02
CA SER A 111 8.00 11.17 -5.80
C SER A 111 7.70 12.52 -6.45
N GLU A 112 7.36 12.53 -7.73
CA GLU A 112 7.03 13.75 -8.48
C GLU A 112 5.83 14.50 -7.89
N LYS A 113 4.80 13.78 -7.44
CA LYS A 113 3.57 14.38 -6.91
C LYS A 113 3.66 14.80 -5.44
N SER A 114 4.42 14.09 -4.62
CA SER A 114 4.57 14.40 -3.19
C SER A 114 5.68 15.42 -2.90
N GLY A 115 6.58 15.64 -3.86
CA GLY A 115 7.77 16.46 -3.68
C GLY A 115 8.82 15.84 -2.75
N LEU A 116 8.79 14.52 -2.57
CA LEU A 116 9.83 13.72 -1.91
C LEU A 116 10.72 13.07 -2.96
N ASP A 117 11.99 12.84 -2.63
CA ASP A 117 12.88 12.07 -3.51
C ASP A 117 12.51 10.58 -3.55
N ALA A 118 12.93 9.87 -4.61
CA ALA A 118 12.59 8.48 -4.83
C ALA A 118 13.08 7.54 -3.70
N ALA A 119 14.21 7.85 -3.08
CA ALA A 119 14.75 7.04 -1.98
C ALA A 119 13.87 7.18 -0.72
N SER A 120 13.38 8.38 -0.43
CA SER A 120 12.41 8.64 0.65
C SER A 120 11.10 7.91 0.38
N ILE A 121 10.58 7.94 -0.86
CA ILE A 121 9.37 7.19 -1.24
C ILE A 121 9.60 5.70 -1.06
N ALA A 122 10.71 5.15 -1.54
CA ALA A 122 11.02 3.72 -1.37
C ALA A 122 11.03 3.32 0.12
N ASN A 123 11.61 4.14 1.00
CA ASN A 123 11.59 3.90 2.44
C ASN A 123 10.18 3.97 3.03
N ILE A 124 9.39 4.98 2.67
CA ILE A 124 7.99 5.11 3.09
C ILE A 124 7.20 3.86 2.69
N LEU A 125 7.33 3.42 1.45
CA LEU A 125 6.64 2.22 0.95
C LEU A 125 7.06 0.95 1.68
N LYS A 126 8.36 0.75 1.91
CA LYS A 126 8.91 -0.42 2.65
C LYS A 126 8.40 -0.49 4.09
N ILE A 127 8.26 0.63 4.75
CA ILE A 127 7.73 0.69 6.12
C ILE A 127 6.21 0.49 6.12
N SER A 128 5.51 1.07 5.14
CA SER A 128 4.05 1.06 5.08
C SER A 128 3.46 -0.27 4.60
N ALA A 129 4.18 -1.03 3.76
CA ALA A 129 3.67 -2.26 3.18
C ALA A 129 3.33 -3.34 4.24
N PRO A 130 4.17 -3.65 5.25
CA PRO A 130 3.81 -4.58 6.31
C PRO A 130 2.65 -4.09 7.17
N ILE A 131 2.56 -2.76 7.40
CA ILE A 131 1.47 -2.15 8.15
C ILE A 131 0.15 -2.29 7.38
N LEU A 132 0.16 -2.00 6.08
CA LEU A 132 -1.00 -2.18 5.20
C LEU A 132 -1.45 -3.65 5.18
N MET A 133 -0.51 -4.58 5.06
CA MET A 133 -0.80 -6.01 5.15
C MET A 133 -1.44 -6.37 6.50
N GLY A 134 -0.97 -5.78 7.59
CA GLY A 134 -1.56 -5.96 8.92
C GLY A 134 -3.01 -5.43 9.00
N VAL A 135 -3.31 -4.28 8.38
CA VAL A 135 -4.67 -3.74 8.29
C VAL A 135 -5.57 -4.71 7.53
N VAL A 136 -5.12 -5.18 6.38
CA VAL A 136 -5.86 -6.14 5.54
C VAL A 136 -6.05 -7.47 6.28
N GLY A 137 -5.01 -7.98 6.96
CA GLY A 137 -5.07 -9.21 7.75
C GLY A 137 -6.03 -9.14 8.92
N ARG A 138 -6.03 -8.02 9.65
CA ARG A 138 -7.00 -7.78 10.74
C ARG A 138 -8.44 -7.79 10.22
N GLN A 139 -8.69 -7.11 9.10
CA GLN A 139 -10.02 -7.09 8.50
C GLN A 139 -10.43 -8.48 7.98
N SER A 140 -9.51 -9.19 7.32
CA SER A 140 -9.75 -10.55 6.84
C SER A 140 -10.19 -11.50 7.96
N LYS A 141 -9.56 -11.39 9.14
CA LYS A 141 -9.96 -12.16 10.32
C LYS A 141 -11.33 -11.74 10.86
N GLN A 142 -11.61 -10.44 10.94
CA GLN A 142 -12.90 -9.93 11.41
C GLN A 142 -14.05 -10.39 10.53
N ASP A 143 -13.84 -10.44 9.23
CA ASP A 143 -14.83 -10.84 8.24
C ASP A 143 -14.87 -12.36 8.00
N ASN A 144 -14.04 -13.15 8.73
CA ASN A 144 -13.91 -14.60 8.59
C ASN A 144 -13.67 -15.06 7.13
N MET A 145 -12.80 -14.37 6.42
CA MET A 145 -12.54 -14.63 5.01
C MET A 145 -11.78 -15.93 4.80
N ASN A 146 -12.32 -16.80 3.97
CA ASN A 146 -11.75 -18.12 3.68
C ASN A 146 -11.58 -18.39 2.18
N SER A 147 -11.97 -17.44 1.32
CA SER A 147 -11.87 -17.60 -0.13
C SER A 147 -11.18 -16.42 -0.82
N SER A 148 -10.61 -16.68 -1.98
CA SER A 148 -10.01 -15.66 -2.84
C SER A 148 -11.01 -14.62 -3.33
N GLY A 149 -12.28 -15.03 -3.50
CA GLY A 149 -13.38 -14.13 -3.88
C GLY A 149 -13.70 -13.13 -2.80
N ASP A 150 -13.74 -13.57 -1.53
CA ASP A 150 -13.96 -12.72 -0.37
C ASP A 150 -12.84 -11.68 -0.24
N LEU A 151 -11.58 -12.13 -0.41
CA LEU A 151 -10.42 -11.26 -0.36
C LEU A 151 -10.45 -10.18 -1.45
N SER A 152 -10.75 -10.55 -2.68
CA SER A 152 -10.87 -9.60 -3.80
C SER A 152 -11.99 -8.59 -3.58
N GLY A 153 -13.13 -9.02 -3.05
CA GLY A 153 -14.26 -8.17 -2.68
C GLY A 153 -13.91 -7.18 -1.58
N MET A 154 -13.26 -7.64 -0.52
CA MET A 154 -12.79 -6.80 0.58
C MET A 154 -11.81 -5.73 0.10
N LEU A 155 -10.79 -6.13 -0.66
CA LEU A 155 -9.81 -5.19 -1.22
C LEU A 155 -10.49 -4.14 -2.10
N GLY A 156 -11.51 -4.54 -2.88
CA GLY A 156 -12.33 -3.62 -3.66
C GLY A 156 -13.08 -2.61 -2.81
N ASN A 157 -13.65 -3.04 -1.69
CA ASN A 157 -14.35 -2.16 -0.74
C ASN A 157 -13.40 -1.16 -0.06
N PHE A 158 -12.17 -1.57 0.27
CA PHE A 158 -11.15 -0.68 0.84
C PHE A 158 -10.71 0.41 -0.13
N ILE A 159 -10.68 0.13 -1.43
CA ILE A 159 -10.28 1.11 -2.46
C ILE A 159 -11.36 2.20 -2.63
N GLY A 160 -12.58 1.97 -2.12
CA GLY A 160 -13.62 3.00 -2.10
C GLY A 160 -14.73 2.84 -3.13
N GLY A 161 -15.36 1.69 -3.21
CA GLY A 161 -16.66 1.51 -3.88
C GLY A 161 -16.83 2.15 -5.27
N ASN A 162 -18.09 2.39 -5.63
CA ASN A 162 -18.46 2.91 -6.96
C ASN A 162 -18.15 4.40 -7.22
N ASP A 163 -17.82 5.18 -6.18
CA ASP A 163 -17.64 6.64 -6.30
C ASP A 163 -16.25 7.05 -6.79
N MET A 164 -15.30 6.10 -6.87
CA MET A 164 -13.90 6.37 -7.27
C MET A 164 -13.53 5.80 -8.65
N LYS A 165 -14.46 5.72 -9.58
CA LYS A 165 -14.18 5.15 -10.92
C LYS A 165 -13.09 5.90 -11.69
N GLU A 166 -13.06 7.23 -11.59
CA GLU A 166 -12.02 8.04 -12.26
C GLU A 166 -10.65 7.87 -11.59
N GLU A 167 -10.63 7.81 -10.25
CA GLU A 167 -9.40 7.54 -9.49
C GLU A 167 -8.91 6.11 -9.68
N GLN A 168 -9.81 5.13 -9.78
CA GLN A 168 -9.45 3.74 -10.11
C GLN A 168 -8.81 3.65 -11.50
N ASN A 169 -9.37 4.31 -12.51
CA ASN A 169 -8.78 4.38 -13.84
C ASN A 169 -7.39 5.03 -13.83
N PHE A 170 -7.20 6.06 -12.99
CA PHE A 170 -5.90 6.69 -12.81
C PHE A 170 -4.89 5.74 -12.13
N LEU A 171 -5.32 5.03 -11.07
CA LEU A 171 -4.50 4.03 -10.38
C LEU A 171 -4.12 2.86 -11.30
N GLU A 172 -5.06 2.41 -12.13
CA GLU A 172 -4.81 1.38 -13.14
C GLU A 172 -3.80 1.87 -14.18
N LYS A 173 -3.94 3.10 -14.67
CA LYS A 173 -2.96 3.71 -15.59
C LYS A 173 -1.55 3.79 -14.96
N ILE A 174 -1.42 4.17 -13.68
CA ILE A 174 -0.13 4.17 -12.98
C ILE A 174 0.48 2.76 -12.96
N LEU A 175 -0.32 1.75 -12.65
CA LEU A 175 0.13 0.37 -12.62
C LEU A 175 0.43 -0.19 -14.02
N ASP A 176 -0.24 0.29 -15.05
CA ASP A 176 0.00 -0.15 -16.43
C ASP A 176 1.16 0.60 -17.08
N ALA A 177 1.35 1.89 -16.77
CA ALA A 177 2.45 2.71 -17.26
C ALA A 177 3.80 2.41 -16.60
N GLY A 178 3.81 1.83 -15.40
CA GLY A 178 5.03 1.52 -14.64
C GLY A 178 5.96 0.46 -15.25
N GLY A 179 5.61 -0.10 -16.43
CA GLY A 179 6.43 -1.10 -17.12
C GLY A 179 7.50 -0.55 -18.05
N ASP A 180 7.34 0.68 -18.57
CA ASP A 180 8.24 1.24 -19.60
C ASP A 180 8.75 2.66 -19.35
N GLY A 181 8.37 3.28 -18.23
CA GLY A 181 8.84 4.61 -17.84
C GLY A 181 8.30 5.77 -18.69
N SER A 182 7.34 5.52 -19.58
CA SER A 182 6.82 6.47 -20.55
C SER A 182 5.37 6.88 -20.30
N VAL A 183 5.14 7.56 -19.18
CA VAL A 183 3.83 8.20 -18.94
C VAL A 183 3.67 9.51 -19.73
N VAL A 184 4.75 10.00 -20.34
CA VAL A 184 4.79 11.32 -20.97
C VAL A 184 4.28 11.31 -22.41
N ASP A 185 4.33 10.17 -23.09
CA ASP A 185 3.95 10.07 -24.50
C ASP A 185 2.44 9.85 -24.74
N ASP A 186 1.72 9.31 -23.74
CA ASP A 186 0.29 8.98 -23.92
C ASP A 186 -0.65 10.17 -23.68
N VAL A 187 -0.18 11.25 -23.05
CA VAL A 187 -0.98 12.47 -22.79
C VAL A 187 -0.84 13.50 -23.92
N ALA A 188 0.13 13.32 -24.83
CA ALA A 188 0.37 14.24 -25.93
C ALA A 188 -0.41 13.88 -27.22
N SER A 189 -1.18 12.79 -27.21
CA SER A 189 -1.94 12.31 -28.36
C SER A 189 -3.47 12.45 -28.24
N MET A 190 -3.95 13.29 -27.31
CA MET A 190 -5.37 13.66 -27.22
C MET A 190 -5.56 15.13 -27.54
#